data_e81d89957a0179d8daa435edc1c6e3b4
#
_entry.id   e81d89957a0179d8daa435edc1c6e3b4
#
_cell.length_a   1.000
_cell.length_b   1.000
_cell.length_c   1.000
_cell.angle_alpha   90.00
_cell.angle_beta   90.00
_cell.angle_gamma   90.00
#
_symmetry.space_group_name_H-M   'P 1'
#
loop_
_entity.id
_entity.type
_entity.pdbx_description
1 polymer ?
#
loop_
_entity_poly.entity_id
_entity_poly.type
_entity_poly.pdbx_seq_one_letter_code
_entity_poly.pdbx_strand_id
1 'polypeptide(L)'
;MRIAFSAALLLAGLSAAAADTAKDPSGTWLTGDGRAKIRIDRCGPGQKLVCGKVVWLKVPTTDSGTPRTDLKNPDPKKRSRPVMGLQLIDGLKPDEEKYTGEIYNIEEGKIYTVSLERENEAELSVSGCMLRVLCGSQTWTRVPDVNQQAANRN
;
A
#
# COMPACT_ATOMS: atom_id res chain seq x y z
N MET A 1 -67.58 -17.48 -22.03
CA MET A 1 -66.41 -18.07 -21.33
C MET A 1 -65.20 -17.15 -21.59
N ARG A 2 -64.89 -16.28 -20.63
CA ARG A 2 -63.83 -15.27 -20.77
C ARG A 2 -62.62 -15.71 -19.95
N ILE A 3 -61.50 -16.00 -20.62
CA ILE A 3 -60.25 -16.41 -19.98
C ILE A 3 -59.43 -15.16 -19.79
N ALA A 4 -59.20 -14.77 -18.52
CA ALA A 4 -58.32 -13.67 -18.16
C ALA A 4 -56.88 -14.22 -18.01
N PHE A 5 -55.94 -13.75 -18.85
CA PHE A 5 -54.50 -14.00 -18.71
C PHE A 5 -53.91 -12.93 -17.77
N SER A 6 -53.50 -13.36 -16.57
CA SER A 6 -52.72 -12.52 -15.65
C SER A 6 -51.24 -12.64 -16.05
N ALA A 7 -50.68 -11.58 -16.57
CA ALA A 7 -49.25 -11.47 -16.82
C ALA A 7 -48.53 -11.07 -15.51
N ALA A 8 -47.76 -11.99 -14.93
CA ALA A 8 -46.87 -11.69 -13.80
C ALA A 8 -45.58 -11.05 -14.30
N LEU A 9 -45.37 -9.76 -14.01
CA LEU A 9 -44.12 -9.05 -14.29
C LEU A 9 -43.08 -9.44 -13.23
N LEU A 10 -42.08 -10.24 -13.62
CA LEU A 10 -40.87 -10.49 -12.81
C LEU A 10 -39.93 -9.28 -12.92
N LEU A 11 -39.87 -8.43 -11.89
CA LEU A 11 -38.80 -7.44 -11.74
C LEU A 11 -37.55 -8.16 -11.32
N ALA A 12 -36.65 -8.40 -12.25
CA ALA A 12 -35.27 -8.79 -11.97
C ALA A 12 -34.54 -7.57 -11.43
N GLY A 13 -34.30 -7.54 -10.10
CA GLY A 13 -33.48 -6.53 -9.45
C GLY A 13 -32.03 -6.69 -9.91
N LEU A 14 -31.50 -5.77 -10.72
CA LEU A 14 -30.05 -5.62 -10.97
C LEU A 14 -29.43 -5.08 -9.69
N SER A 15 -28.79 -5.95 -8.91
CA SER A 15 -27.85 -5.51 -7.89
C SER A 15 -26.62 -4.98 -8.61
N ALA A 16 -26.49 -3.65 -8.75
CA ALA A 16 -25.26 -3.01 -9.14
C ALA A 16 -24.24 -3.27 -8.02
N ALA A 17 -23.28 -4.18 -8.27
CA ALA A 17 -22.08 -4.26 -7.45
C ALA A 17 -21.36 -2.91 -7.59
N ALA A 18 -21.20 -2.20 -6.48
CA ALA A 18 -20.36 -1.00 -6.45
C ALA A 18 -18.97 -1.39 -6.96
N ALA A 19 -18.58 -0.87 -8.12
CA ALA A 19 -17.24 -1.07 -8.64
C ALA A 19 -16.26 -0.34 -7.71
N ASP A 20 -15.22 -1.04 -7.27
CA ASP A 20 -14.11 -0.46 -6.53
C ASP A 20 -13.48 0.64 -7.42
N THR A 21 -13.64 1.90 -7.03
CA THR A 21 -13.16 3.07 -7.78
C THR A 21 -11.71 3.42 -7.47
N ALA A 22 -11.10 2.74 -6.49
CA ALA A 22 -9.71 2.96 -6.09
C ALA A 22 -8.74 2.70 -7.25
N LYS A 23 -7.99 3.74 -7.63
CA LYS A 23 -6.95 3.63 -8.65
C LYS A 23 -5.81 2.74 -8.14
N ASP A 24 -5.35 1.82 -8.99
CA ASP A 24 -4.27 0.88 -8.65
C ASP A 24 -2.97 1.61 -8.27
N PRO A 25 -2.48 1.49 -7.01
CA PRO A 25 -1.26 2.14 -6.56
C PRO A 25 0.01 1.33 -6.88
N SER A 26 -0.09 0.23 -7.63
CA SER A 26 1.06 -0.62 -7.94
C SER A 26 2.18 0.15 -8.63
N GLY A 27 3.42 -0.05 -8.20
CA GLY A 27 4.60 0.64 -8.68
C GLY A 27 5.65 0.80 -7.60
N THR A 28 6.75 1.49 -7.95
CA THR A 28 7.81 1.84 -7.00
C THR A 28 7.73 3.33 -6.69
N TRP A 29 7.70 3.65 -5.41
CA TRP A 29 7.46 4.98 -4.90
C TRP A 29 8.58 5.44 -3.96
N LEU A 30 9.11 6.65 -4.19
CA LEU A 30 10.02 7.32 -3.27
C LEU A 30 9.20 7.97 -2.15
N THR A 31 9.53 7.67 -0.89
CA THR A 31 8.89 8.28 0.29
C THR A 31 9.03 9.80 0.29
N GLY A 32 8.09 10.52 0.90
CA GLY A 32 8.07 11.98 0.91
C GLY A 32 9.33 12.63 1.52
N ASP A 33 10.02 11.93 2.43
CA ASP A 33 11.31 12.33 2.99
C ASP A 33 12.53 11.92 2.13
N GLY A 34 12.30 11.19 1.03
CA GLY A 34 13.34 10.73 0.11
C GLY A 34 14.28 9.65 0.66
N ARG A 35 13.93 9.00 1.79
CA ARG A 35 14.85 8.08 2.47
C ARG A 35 14.68 6.61 2.06
N ALA A 36 13.55 6.25 1.48
CA ALA A 36 13.27 4.89 1.05
C ALA A 36 12.51 4.85 -0.27
N LYS A 37 12.63 3.73 -1.00
CA LYS A 37 11.71 3.38 -2.08
C LYS A 37 10.91 2.16 -1.65
N ILE A 38 9.60 2.26 -1.82
CA ILE A 38 8.64 1.22 -1.48
C ILE A 38 8.05 0.66 -2.78
N ARG A 39 8.16 -0.65 -2.98
CA ARG A 39 7.46 -1.35 -4.04
C ARG A 39 6.08 -1.74 -3.54
N ILE A 40 5.06 -1.27 -4.23
CA ILE A 40 3.66 -1.63 -3.98
C ILE A 40 3.21 -2.56 -5.09
N ASP A 41 2.61 -3.68 -4.70
CA ASP A 41 2.06 -4.69 -5.61
C ASP A 41 0.67 -5.13 -5.13
N ARG A 42 -0.12 -5.67 -6.04
CA ARG A 42 -1.35 -6.37 -5.70
C ARG A 42 -1.01 -7.65 -4.95
N CYS A 43 -1.83 -8.02 -3.99
CA CYS A 43 -1.65 -9.22 -3.17
C CYS A 43 -2.98 -9.79 -2.67
N GLY A 44 -2.88 -10.86 -1.87
CA GLY A 44 -4.03 -11.53 -1.29
C GLY A 44 -4.91 -12.27 -2.29
N PRO A 45 -6.03 -12.83 -1.82
CA PRO A 45 -6.94 -13.58 -2.67
C PRO A 45 -7.49 -12.73 -3.81
N GLY A 46 -7.39 -13.23 -5.05
CA GLY A 46 -7.86 -12.53 -6.24
C GLY A 46 -7.15 -11.21 -6.54
N GLN A 47 -5.96 -10.97 -5.96
CA GLN A 47 -5.17 -9.74 -6.16
C GLN A 47 -5.95 -8.46 -5.81
N LYS A 48 -6.83 -8.53 -4.81
CA LYS A 48 -7.70 -7.40 -4.42
C LYS A 48 -7.07 -6.48 -3.37
N LEU A 49 -6.09 -6.98 -2.64
CA LEU A 49 -5.39 -6.24 -1.61
C LEU A 49 -4.13 -5.58 -2.17
N VAL A 50 -3.53 -4.72 -1.37
CA VAL A 50 -2.27 -4.02 -1.69
C VAL A 50 -1.26 -4.29 -0.58
N CYS A 51 -0.06 -4.70 -1.00
CA CYS A 51 1.09 -4.94 -0.12
C CYS A 51 2.27 -4.07 -0.55
N GLY A 52 3.12 -3.69 0.41
CA GLY A 52 4.28 -2.85 0.12
C GLY A 52 5.52 -3.27 0.89
N LYS A 53 6.67 -3.28 0.20
CA LYS A 53 7.97 -3.65 0.79
C LYS A 53 9.06 -2.65 0.45
N VAL A 54 10.04 -2.53 1.32
CA VAL A 54 11.24 -1.71 1.09
C VAL A 54 12.09 -2.33 -0.01
N VAL A 55 12.39 -1.58 -1.08
CA VAL A 55 13.24 -2.04 -2.18
C VAL A 55 14.51 -1.20 -2.35
N TRP A 56 14.62 -0.10 -1.63
CA TRP A 56 15.81 0.74 -1.59
C TRP A 56 15.80 1.64 -0.35
N LEU A 57 16.99 1.90 0.18
CA LEU A 57 17.25 2.84 1.26
C LEU A 57 18.35 3.82 0.84
N LYS A 58 18.17 5.10 1.16
CA LYS A 58 19.20 6.14 0.95
C LYS A 58 20.48 5.84 1.76
N VAL A 59 20.29 5.33 2.98
CA VAL A 59 21.37 4.89 3.88
C VAL A 59 21.07 3.45 4.29
N PRO A 60 21.55 2.45 3.51
CA PRO A 60 21.22 1.05 3.73
C PRO A 60 21.99 0.38 4.86
N THR A 61 23.10 1.01 5.31
CA THR A 61 23.99 0.48 6.34
C THR A 61 24.09 1.42 7.54
N THR A 62 24.58 0.90 8.65
CA THR A 62 25.00 1.68 9.83
C THR A 62 26.39 2.28 9.58
N ASP A 63 26.86 3.13 10.48
CA ASP A 63 28.21 3.71 10.42
C ASP A 63 29.34 2.64 10.47
N SER A 64 29.04 1.46 11.05
CA SER A 64 29.95 0.31 11.03
C SER A 64 29.90 -0.51 9.74
N GLY A 65 29.10 -0.11 8.74
CA GLY A 65 28.95 -0.80 7.46
C GLY A 65 28.03 -2.02 7.49
N THR A 66 27.38 -2.31 8.62
CA THR A 66 26.43 -3.42 8.72
C THR A 66 25.06 -3.03 8.14
N PRO A 67 24.32 -3.96 7.52
CA PRO A 67 22.96 -3.68 7.04
C PRO A 67 22.06 -3.17 8.15
N ARG A 68 21.22 -2.17 7.85
CA ARG A 68 20.20 -1.71 8.80
C ARG A 68 19.18 -2.80 9.07
N THR A 69 18.86 -2.96 10.36
CA THR A 69 17.88 -3.93 10.85
C THR A 69 16.73 -3.22 11.58
N ASP A 70 15.66 -3.95 11.85
CA ASP A 70 14.44 -3.46 12.48
C ASP A 70 14.59 -3.32 14.01
N LEU A 71 15.60 -2.58 14.43
CA LEU A 71 16.04 -2.47 15.85
C LEU A 71 14.93 -2.03 16.82
N LYS A 72 13.97 -1.23 16.35
CA LYS A 72 12.89 -0.71 17.19
C LYS A 72 11.66 -1.60 17.24
N ASN A 73 11.72 -2.79 16.63
CA ASN A 73 10.61 -3.73 16.69
C ASN A 73 10.27 -4.07 18.14
N PRO A 74 8.98 -4.00 18.54
CA PRO A 74 8.56 -4.38 19.90
C PRO A 74 8.87 -5.85 20.22
N ASP A 75 8.85 -6.74 19.21
CA ASP A 75 9.28 -8.13 19.34
C ASP A 75 10.81 -8.24 19.21
N PRO A 76 11.56 -8.58 20.28
CA PRO A 76 13.01 -8.71 20.21
C PRO A 76 13.50 -9.71 19.16
N LYS A 77 12.71 -10.75 18.86
CA LYS A 77 13.06 -11.78 17.87
C LYS A 77 13.09 -11.25 16.45
N LYS A 78 12.42 -10.12 16.19
CA LYS A 78 12.34 -9.47 14.88
C LYS A 78 13.36 -8.36 14.67
N ARG A 79 14.09 -7.94 15.72
CA ARG A 79 15.02 -6.80 15.64
C ARG A 79 16.23 -7.03 14.76
N SER A 80 16.60 -8.29 14.50
CA SER A 80 17.73 -8.64 13.62
C SER A 80 17.34 -8.76 12.15
N ARG A 81 16.05 -8.70 11.80
CA ARG A 81 15.63 -8.82 10.39
C ARG A 81 16.08 -7.58 9.60
N PRO A 82 16.56 -7.75 8.36
CA PRO A 82 16.98 -6.62 7.53
C PRO A 82 15.79 -5.69 7.21
N VAL A 83 16.05 -4.38 7.15
CA VAL A 83 15.07 -3.40 6.66
C VAL A 83 14.86 -3.53 5.16
N MET A 84 15.92 -3.82 4.39
CA MET A 84 15.79 -4.12 2.96
C MET A 84 14.95 -5.38 2.75
N GLY A 85 13.92 -5.25 1.92
CA GLY A 85 12.96 -6.33 1.65
C GLY A 85 11.85 -6.47 2.69
N LEU A 86 11.87 -5.67 3.76
CA LEU A 86 10.86 -5.73 4.81
C LEU A 86 9.51 -5.27 4.28
N GLN A 87 8.48 -6.08 4.51
CA GLN A 87 7.10 -5.73 4.21
C GLN A 87 6.58 -4.76 5.28
N LEU A 88 6.19 -3.57 4.86
CA LEU A 88 5.66 -2.51 5.72
C LEU A 88 4.14 -2.42 5.66
N ILE A 89 3.59 -2.73 4.50
CA ILE A 89 2.16 -2.71 4.20
C ILE A 89 1.74 -4.14 3.90
N ASP A 90 0.76 -4.64 4.64
CA ASP A 90 0.28 -6.02 4.51
C ASP A 90 -1.23 -6.05 4.34
N GLY A 91 -1.67 -6.07 3.08
CA GLY A 91 -3.05 -6.30 2.74
C GLY A 91 -4.00 -5.12 2.98
N LEU A 92 -3.65 -3.91 2.53
CA LEU A 92 -4.61 -2.81 2.49
C LEU A 92 -5.80 -3.19 1.62
N LYS A 93 -6.99 -2.84 2.08
CA LYS A 93 -8.26 -3.12 1.39
C LYS A 93 -8.70 -1.90 0.59
N PRO A 94 -9.34 -2.11 -0.56
CA PRO A 94 -9.99 -1.01 -1.28
C PRO A 94 -11.12 -0.43 -0.44
N ASP A 95 -11.24 0.89 -0.45
CA ASP A 95 -12.22 1.67 0.29
C ASP A 95 -12.52 2.95 -0.50
N GLU A 96 -13.59 2.92 -1.28
CA GLU A 96 -13.96 3.97 -2.24
C GLU A 96 -12.83 4.24 -3.27
N GLU A 97 -12.18 5.40 -3.22
CA GLU A 97 -11.12 5.81 -4.15
C GLU A 97 -9.69 5.50 -3.64
N LYS A 98 -9.56 4.91 -2.46
CA LYS A 98 -8.28 4.68 -1.77
C LYS A 98 -8.14 3.24 -1.27
N TYR A 99 -6.98 2.92 -0.74
CA TYR A 99 -6.71 1.67 -0.03
C TYR A 99 -6.43 1.99 1.44
N THR A 100 -7.08 1.28 2.35
CA THR A 100 -6.99 1.51 3.80
C THR A 100 -6.54 0.28 4.56
N GLY A 101 -5.87 0.48 5.69
CA GLY A 101 -5.39 -0.58 6.56
C GLY A 101 -4.28 -0.12 7.47
N GLU A 102 -3.21 -0.92 7.59
CA GLU A 102 -2.12 -0.66 8.50
C GLU A 102 -0.77 -0.60 7.78
N ILE A 103 0.11 0.26 8.27
CA ILE A 103 1.51 0.36 7.89
C ILE A 103 2.41 0.26 9.12
N TYR A 104 3.50 -0.51 9.01
CA TYR A 104 4.53 -0.57 10.04
C TYR A 104 5.59 0.51 9.79
N ASN A 105 5.79 1.38 10.79
CA ASN A 105 6.84 2.38 10.78
C ASN A 105 8.10 1.83 11.48
N ILE A 106 9.13 1.55 10.70
CA ILE A 106 10.40 0.99 11.18
C ILE A 106 11.13 1.97 12.11
N GLU A 107 11.07 3.27 11.82
CA GLU A 107 11.78 4.30 12.59
C GLU A 107 11.27 4.42 14.03
N GLU A 108 10.04 4.01 14.27
CA GLU A 108 9.41 4.07 15.58
C GLU A 108 9.06 2.70 16.18
N GLY A 109 9.06 1.64 15.35
CA GLY A 109 8.63 0.30 15.75
C GLY A 109 7.12 0.23 16.02
N LYS A 110 6.32 1.07 15.35
CA LYS A 110 4.87 1.22 15.59
C LYS A 110 4.06 0.95 14.34
N ILE A 111 2.81 0.59 14.56
CA ILE A 111 1.80 0.42 13.50
C ILE A 111 0.90 1.65 13.48
N TYR A 112 0.61 2.14 12.27
CA TYR A 112 -0.29 3.25 12.01
C TYR A 112 -1.42 2.80 11.10
N THR A 113 -2.60 3.35 11.29
CA THR A 113 -3.65 3.27 10.26
C THR A 113 -3.24 4.15 9.10
N VAL A 114 -3.32 3.63 7.88
CA VAL A 114 -2.91 4.33 6.67
C VAL A 114 -3.98 4.29 5.61
N SER A 115 -4.06 5.34 4.80
CA SER A 115 -4.75 5.33 3.51
C SER A 115 -3.78 5.71 2.39
N LEU A 116 -3.87 5.00 1.28
CA LEU A 116 -3.15 5.28 0.04
C LEU A 116 -4.15 5.71 -1.02
N GLU A 117 -3.94 6.87 -1.61
CA GLU A 117 -4.74 7.38 -2.71
C GLU A 117 -3.82 7.76 -3.87
N ARG A 118 -4.04 7.14 -5.04
CA ARG A 118 -3.28 7.50 -6.24
C ARG A 118 -3.90 8.72 -6.88
N GLU A 119 -3.28 9.88 -6.66
CA GLU A 119 -3.71 11.15 -7.21
C GLU A 119 -3.60 11.16 -8.74
N ASN A 120 -2.43 10.78 -9.25
CA ASN A 120 -2.12 10.72 -10.68
C ASN A 120 -1.04 9.66 -10.98
N GLU A 121 -0.47 9.66 -12.19
CA GLU A 121 0.55 8.70 -12.60
C GLU A 121 1.87 8.84 -11.81
N ALA A 122 2.17 10.02 -11.29
CA ALA A 122 3.43 10.36 -10.64
C ALA A 122 3.35 10.48 -9.12
N GLU A 123 2.14 10.56 -8.55
CA GLU A 123 1.92 10.92 -7.15
C GLU A 123 0.96 9.97 -6.43
N LEU A 124 1.37 9.56 -5.24
CA LEU A 124 0.61 8.76 -4.30
C LEU A 124 0.51 9.53 -2.98
N SER A 125 -0.70 9.89 -2.59
CA SER A 125 -0.99 10.44 -1.27
C SER A 125 -1.00 9.33 -0.23
N VAL A 126 -0.22 9.52 0.83
CA VAL A 126 -0.11 8.57 1.95
C VAL A 126 -0.47 9.31 3.23
N SER A 127 -1.64 9.01 3.76
CA SER A 127 -2.13 9.61 5.00
C SER A 127 -2.14 8.57 6.11
N GLY A 128 -1.48 8.88 7.23
CA GLY A 128 -1.36 7.97 8.37
C GLY A 128 -1.83 8.62 9.66
N CYS A 129 -2.47 7.83 10.51
CA CYS A 129 -2.93 8.27 11.82
C CYS A 129 -2.46 7.31 12.92
N MET A 130 -1.95 7.88 14.02
CA MET A 130 -1.73 7.16 15.27
C MET A 130 -2.91 7.44 16.21
N LEU A 131 -3.51 6.38 16.77
CA LEU A 131 -4.64 6.47 17.70
C LEU A 131 -5.82 7.32 17.18
N ARG A 132 -5.99 7.43 15.87
CA ARG A 132 -7.06 8.20 15.18
C ARG A 132 -7.08 9.72 15.47
N VAL A 133 -6.09 10.26 16.18
CA VAL A 133 -6.03 11.68 16.58
C VAL A 133 -4.77 12.39 16.10
N LEU A 134 -3.63 11.71 15.97
CA LEU A 134 -2.40 12.26 15.43
C LEU A 134 -2.24 11.80 13.99
N CYS A 135 -2.72 12.59 13.04
CA CYS A 135 -2.68 12.30 11.63
C CYS A 135 -1.66 13.18 10.91
N GLY A 136 -1.00 12.59 9.93
CA GLY A 136 -0.12 13.28 8.99
C GLY A 136 -0.28 12.71 7.59
N SER A 137 0.07 13.50 6.61
CA SER A 137 0.08 13.06 5.21
C SER A 137 1.41 13.42 4.56
N GLN A 138 1.78 12.63 3.55
CA GLN A 138 2.93 12.89 2.70
C GLN A 138 2.62 12.43 1.28
N THR A 139 3.25 13.07 0.30
CA THR A 139 3.19 12.64 -1.10
C THR A 139 4.40 11.80 -1.41
N TRP A 140 4.17 10.58 -1.92
CA TRP A 140 5.22 9.74 -2.48
C TRP A 140 5.27 9.92 -3.98
N THR A 141 6.48 9.98 -4.54
CA THR A 141 6.69 10.20 -5.96
C THR A 141 7.02 8.90 -6.66
N ARG A 142 6.40 8.65 -7.82
CA ARG A 142 6.68 7.46 -8.62
C ARG A 142 8.09 7.51 -9.18
N VAL A 143 8.79 6.39 -9.10
CA VAL A 143 10.14 6.22 -9.65
C VAL A 143 10.22 4.94 -10.47
N PRO A 144 11.18 4.83 -11.42
CA PRO A 144 11.43 3.56 -12.12
C PRO A 144 11.74 2.44 -11.14
N ASP A 145 11.36 1.21 -11.49
CA ASP A 145 11.69 0.04 -10.70
C ASP A 145 13.21 -0.12 -10.57
N VAL A 146 13.67 -0.54 -9.40
CA VAL A 146 15.10 -0.65 -9.09
C VAL A 146 15.86 -1.55 -10.08
N ASN A 147 15.19 -2.56 -10.64
CA ASN A 147 15.76 -3.43 -11.66
C ASN A 147 15.92 -2.74 -13.03
N GLN A 148 15.08 -1.75 -13.36
CA GLN A 148 15.20 -0.99 -14.61
C GLN A 148 16.33 0.04 -14.55
N GLN A 149 16.70 0.52 -13.37
CA GLN A 149 17.84 1.43 -13.20
C GLN A 149 19.19 0.75 -13.45
N ALA A 150 19.30 -0.55 -13.23
CA ALA A 150 20.50 -1.31 -13.54
C ALA A 150 20.68 -1.54 -15.05
N ALA A 151 19.58 -1.74 -15.79
CA ALA A 151 19.60 -1.96 -17.25
C ALA A 151 19.96 -0.69 -18.06
N ASN A 152 19.65 0.49 -17.56
CA ASN A 152 19.91 1.78 -18.24
C ASN A 152 21.32 2.36 -18.00
N ARG A 153 22.21 1.63 -17.30
CA ARG A 153 23.60 2.04 -17.03
C ARG A 153 24.66 1.33 -17.88
N ASN A 154 24.23 0.54 -18.88
CA ASN A 154 25.13 -0.13 -19.84
C ASN A 154 25.13 0.61 -21.18
#